data_ee08794ef06d25296da44ed5059b61e7
#
_entry.id   ee08794ef06d25296da44ed5059b61e7
#
_cell.length_a   1.000
_cell.length_b   1.000
_cell.length_c   1.000
_cell.angle_alpha   90.00
_cell.angle_beta   90.00
_cell.angle_gamma   90.00
#
_symmetry.space_group_name_H-M   'P 1'
#
loop_
_entity.id
_entity.type
_entity.pdbx_description
1 polymer ?
#
loop_
_entity_poly.entity_id
_entity_poly.type
_entity_poly.pdbx_seq_one_letter_code
_entity_poly.pdbx_strand_id
1 'polypeptide(L)'
;CRAKGDTGKAKTGFYVIYEHRNEDRTFYAGAFGSWREGEKGSFHKLKPVGGRMTAEDREVIKARVEAAKKKEAAKQAARHARAGRRAAGIWKTLPERGRSAYLERKQVTALGLRFGRKPGTALVPMRNLHDHIVGMQILFDEPDADGLSKRYWPPGLQKEGAFHLIGPHPEPGEAVLLCEGYATGASLHMATGLCVVVAYDAGNLLPVGKAMRERYPGRQFVFCADDDWKTTNVKGEPWNPGQEKAVNAARVVGGSWVWPVFDGERDDKWTD
;
A
#
# COMPACT_ATOMS: atom_id res chain seq x y z
N CYS A 1 1.38 -20.24 9.93
CA CYS A 1 0.51 -21.33 10.41
C CYS A 1 -0.95 -21.02 10.08
N ARG A 2 -1.85 -21.97 10.31
CA ARG A 2 -3.30 -21.76 10.17
C ARG A 2 -3.86 -21.14 11.45
N ALA A 3 -4.72 -20.14 11.33
CA ALA A 3 -5.54 -19.64 12.41
C ALA A 3 -6.90 -20.36 12.46
N LYS A 4 -7.60 -20.28 13.60
CA LYS A 4 -8.97 -20.78 13.73
C LYS A 4 -9.86 -20.08 12.70
N GLY A 5 -10.53 -20.85 11.86
CA GLY A 5 -11.39 -20.35 10.79
C GLY A 5 -10.71 -20.15 9.42
N ASP A 6 -9.44 -20.51 9.25
CA ASP A 6 -8.82 -20.57 7.93
C ASP A 6 -9.42 -21.69 7.09
N THR A 7 -9.83 -21.38 5.85
CA THR A 7 -10.40 -22.32 4.88
C THR A 7 -9.47 -22.51 3.69
N GLY A 8 -9.57 -23.64 3.02
CA GLY A 8 -8.76 -23.95 1.83
C GLY A 8 -7.25 -23.89 2.09
N LYS A 9 -6.51 -23.12 1.29
CA LYS A 9 -5.05 -22.94 1.40
C LYS A 9 -4.65 -21.76 2.30
N ALA A 10 -5.58 -21.07 2.93
CA ALA A 10 -5.31 -19.92 3.77
C ALA A 10 -4.42 -20.28 4.98
N LYS A 11 -3.45 -19.43 5.28
CA LYS A 11 -2.55 -19.53 6.43
C LYS A 11 -2.39 -18.13 7.04
N THR A 12 -3.42 -17.67 7.74
CA THR A 12 -3.45 -16.32 8.32
C THR A 12 -2.83 -16.24 9.71
N GLY A 13 -2.55 -17.39 10.35
CA GLY A 13 -1.88 -17.42 11.64
C GLY A 13 -0.37 -17.23 11.53
N PHE A 14 0.19 -16.52 12.49
CA PHE A 14 1.64 -16.38 12.66
C PHE A 14 2.05 -16.69 14.10
N TYR A 15 3.29 -17.09 14.29
CA TYR A 15 3.92 -17.16 15.59
C TYR A 15 5.41 -16.87 15.47
N VAL A 16 5.97 -16.32 16.53
CA VAL A 16 7.41 -16.15 16.70
C VAL A 16 7.73 -16.58 18.11
N ILE A 17 8.61 -17.56 18.27
CA ILE A 17 9.05 -18.08 19.57
C ILE A 17 10.57 -17.97 19.62
N TYR A 18 11.07 -17.37 20.67
CA TYR A 18 12.48 -17.27 20.98
C TYR A 18 12.79 -18.14 22.18
N GLU A 19 13.77 -19.01 22.01
CA GLU A 19 14.36 -19.76 23.10
C GLU A 19 15.55 -18.96 23.66
N HIS A 20 15.53 -18.76 24.96
CA HIS A 20 16.63 -18.15 25.70
C HIS A 20 17.14 -19.15 26.74
N ARG A 21 18.41 -19.52 26.62
CA ARG A 21 19.10 -20.39 27.58
C ARG A 21 20.07 -19.56 28.40
N ASN A 22 19.93 -19.67 29.72
CA ASN A 22 20.92 -19.28 30.73
C ASN A 22 21.51 -20.56 31.32
N GLU A 23 22.62 -20.49 32.08
CA GLU A 23 23.37 -21.64 32.55
C GLU A 23 22.51 -22.75 33.20
N ASP A 24 21.44 -22.37 33.91
CA ASP A 24 20.56 -23.31 34.60
C ASP A 24 19.12 -23.38 34.10
N ARG A 25 18.73 -22.57 33.08
CA ARG A 25 17.31 -22.44 32.71
C ARG A 25 17.12 -22.14 31.22
N THR A 26 16.01 -22.64 30.69
CA THR A 26 15.54 -22.30 29.38
C THR A 26 14.21 -21.56 29.46
N PHE A 27 14.12 -20.39 28.84
CA PHE A 27 12.91 -19.60 28.75
C PHE A 27 12.43 -19.52 27.31
N TYR A 28 11.12 -19.54 27.13
CA TYR A 28 10.49 -19.29 25.84
C TYR A 28 9.71 -17.98 25.92
N ALA A 29 10.00 -17.06 25.04
CA ALA A 29 9.27 -15.81 24.88
C ALA A 29 8.86 -15.64 23.43
N GLY A 30 7.74 -14.97 23.18
CA GLY A 30 7.31 -14.79 21.82
C GLY A 30 5.93 -14.17 21.70
N ALA A 31 5.38 -14.31 20.50
CA ALA A 31 4.03 -13.86 20.20
C ALA A 31 3.40 -14.76 19.15
N PHE A 32 2.10 -14.80 19.14
CA PHE A 32 1.31 -15.46 18.12
C PHE A 32 0.07 -14.63 17.81
N GLY A 33 -0.54 -14.88 16.69
CA GLY A 33 -1.74 -14.16 16.29
C GLY A 33 -2.25 -14.54 14.92
N SER A 34 -3.19 -13.77 14.43
CA SER A 34 -3.78 -13.94 13.10
C SER A 34 -3.92 -12.60 12.39
N TRP A 35 -3.61 -12.56 11.10
CA TRP A 35 -3.84 -11.41 10.23
C TRP A 35 -5.31 -11.25 9.82
N ARG A 36 -6.18 -12.13 10.29
CA ARG A 36 -7.59 -12.20 9.91
C ARG A 36 -8.46 -11.21 10.68
N GLU A 37 -8.02 -10.76 11.85
CA GLU A 37 -8.79 -9.89 12.74
C GLU A 37 -8.37 -8.43 12.56
N GLY A 38 -8.92 -7.77 11.51
CA GLY A 38 -8.67 -6.36 11.21
C GLY A 38 -7.27 -6.07 10.68
N GLU A 39 -6.96 -4.79 10.45
CA GLU A 39 -5.69 -4.34 9.86
C GLU A 39 -4.44 -4.67 10.69
N LYS A 40 -4.58 -4.77 11.99
CA LYS A 40 -3.46 -5.07 12.90
C LYS A 40 -3.39 -6.55 13.26
N GLY A 41 -4.39 -7.35 12.85
CA GLY A 41 -4.52 -8.73 13.27
C GLY A 41 -4.66 -8.89 14.79
N SER A 42 -4.90 -10.11 15.25
CA SER A 42 -4.75 -10.41 16.68
C SER A 42 -3.26 -10.61 17.00
N PHE A 43 -2.81 -10.02 18.10
CA PHE A 43 -1.44 -10.15 18.57
C PHE A 43 -1.45 -10.50 20.07
N HIS A 44 -0.97 -11.69 20.40
CA HIS A 44 -0.89 -12.18 21.77
C HIS A 44 0.56 -12.45 22.14
N LYS A 45 1.02 -11.80 23.20
CA LYS A 45 2.34 -12.13 23.78
C LYS A 45 2.25 -13.45 24.54
N LEU A 46 3.18 -14.35 24.28
CA LEU A 46 3.36 -15.54 25.12
C LEU A 46 3.85 -15.09 26.51
N LYS A 47 3.16 -15.56 27.55
CA LYS A 47 3.72 -15.45 28.91
C LYS A 47 4.98 -16.29 28.96
N PRO A 48 6.09 -15.80 29.52
CA PRO A 48 7.33 -16.58 29.67
C PRO A 48 7.06 -17.91 30.35
N VAL A 49 7.52 -18.99 29.74
CA VAL A 49 7.47 -20.34 30.33
C VAL A 49 8.90 -20.75 30.69
N GLY A 50 9.13 -21.28 31.86
CA GLY A 50 10.46 -21.68 32.34
C GLY A 50 10.91 -21.02 33.66
N GLY A 51 10.02 -20.26 34.32
CA GLY A 51 10.28 -19.64 35.62
C GLY A 51 10.19 -18.10 35.60
N ARG A 52 10.56 -17.47 36.72
CA ARG A 52 10.55 -16.01 36.88
C ARG A 52 11.80 -15.43 36.24
N MET A 53 11.63 -14.57 35.23
CA MET A 53 12.72 -13.87 34.54
C MET A 53 13.36 -12.82 35.45
N THR A 54 14.67 -12.78 35.49
CA THR A 54 15.44 -11.71 36.16
C THR A 54 15.41 -10.42 35.30
N ALA A 55 15.90 -9.31 35.86
CA ALA A 55 16.07 -8.07 35.10
C ALA A 55 17.10 -8.25 33.97
N GLU A 56 18.17 -8.96 34.23
CA GLU A 56 19.24 -9.27 33.28
C GLU A 56 18.72 -10.12 32.10
N ASP A 57 17.92 -11.16 32.38
CA ASP A 57 17.28 -11.97 31.32
C ASP A 57 16.42 -11.12 30.41
N ARG A 58 15.69 -10.16 30.97
CA ARG A 58 14.83 -9.24 30.15
C ARG A 58 15.65 -8.36 29.25
N GLU A 59 16.77 -7.80 29.72
CA GLU A 59 17.64 -6.95 28.90
C GLU A 59 18.33 -7.77 27.79
N VAL A 60 18.79 -8.98 28.07
CA VAL A 60 19.36 -9.87 27.04
C VAL A 60 18.33 -10.23 25.98
N ILE A 61 17.09 -10.57 26.39
CA ILE A 61 16.01 -10.86 25.43
C ILE A 61 15.67 -9.63 24.61
N LYS A 62 15.56 -8.45 25.22
CA LYS A 62 15.30 -7.18 24.54
C LYS A 62 16.39 -6.89 23.50
N ALA A 63 17.66 -7.01 23.88
CA ALA A 63 18.77 -6.82 22.95
C ALA A 63 18.72 -7.79 21.74
N ARG A 64 18.41 -9.08 21.98
CA ARG A 64 18.25 -10.07 20.91
C ARG A 64 17.07 -9.75 19.98
N VAL A 65 15.94 -9.33 20.54
CA VAL A 65 14.77 -8.92 19.76
C VAL A 65 15.10 -7.71 18.88
N GLU A 66 15.78 -6.70 19.43
CA GLU A 66 16.18 -5.52 18.66
C GLU A 66 17.22 -5.87 17.58
N ALA A 67 18.19 -6.74 17.88
CA ALA A 67 19.12 -7.24 16.88
C ALA A 67 18.42 -8.02 15.76
N ALA A 68 17.43 -8.86 16.10
CA ALA A 68 16.63 -9.60 15.13
C ALA A 68 15.80 -8.67 14.25
N LYS A 69 15.15 -7.66 14.82
CA LYS A 69 14.40 -6.62 14.08
C LYS A 69 15.33 -5.85 13.11
N LYS A 70 16.49 -5.41 13.60
CA LYS A 70 17.49 -4.72 12.77
C LYS A 70 17.96 -5.57 11.61
N LYS A 71 18.23 -6.86 11.85
CA LYS A 71 18.63 -7.81 10.80
C LYS A 71 17.52 -8.01 9.77
N GLU A 72 16.27 -8.14 10.20
CA GLU A 72 15.13 -8.31 9.29
C GLU A 72 14.85 -7.03 8.50
N ALA A 73 14.90 -5.86 9.13
CA ALA A 73 14.80 -4.56 8.44
C ALA A 73 15.89 -4.39 7.37
N ALA A 74 17.13 -4.78 7.66
CA ALA A 74 18.21 -4.74 6.69
C ALA A 74 17.98 -5.69 5.49
N LYS A 75 17.48 -6.90 5.74
CA LYS A 75 17.10 -7.84 4.67
C LYS A 75 15.96 -7.27 3.81
N GLN A 76 14.95 -6.68 4.44
CA GLN A 76 13.84 -6.08 3.73
C GLN A 76 14.30 -4.88 2.89
N ALA A 77 15.12 -4.01 3.44
CA ALA A 77 15.71 -2.87 2.70
C ALA A 77 16.53 -3.36 1.49
N ALA A 78 17.34 -4.41 1.65
CA ALA A 78 18.10 -5.00 0.54
C ALA A 78 17.18 -5.59 -0.54
N ARG A 79 16.07 -6.24 -0.14
CA ARG A 79 15.04 -6.76 -1.06
C ARG A 79 14.37 -5.62 -1.83
N HIS A 80 13.95 -4.56 -1.13
CA HIS A 80 13.37 -3.36 -1.74
C HIS A 80 14.34 -2.70 -2.74
N ALA A 81 15.59 -2.50 -2.35
CA ALA A 81 16.61 -1.92 -3.21
C ALA A 81 16.85 -2.77 -4.48
N ARG A 82 16.88 -4.10 -4.36
CA ARG A 82 17.01 -5.01 -5.51
C ARG A 82 15.79 -4.90 -6.43
N ALA A 83 14.59 -4.88 -5.87
CA ALA A 83 13.35 -4.74 -6.63
C ALA A 83 13.31 -3.39 -7.38
N GLY A 84 13.66 -2.30 -6.70
CA GLY A 84 13.71 -0.96 -7.30
C GLY A 84 14.71 -0.86 -8.45
N ARG A 85 15.94 -1.39 -8.28
CA ARG A 85 16.93 -1.43 -9.39
C ARG A 85 16.41 -2.21 -10.60
N ARG A 86 15.74 -3.35 -10.37
CA ARG A 86 15.13 -4.14 -11.44
C ARG A 86 14.01 -3.38 -12.14
N ALA A 87 13.12 -2.74 -11.38
CA ALA A 87 12.05 -1.93 -11.93
C ALA A 87 12.58 -0.76 -12.76
N ALA A 88 13.54 0.00 -12.23
CA ALA A 88 14.13 1.14 -12.92
C ALA A 88 14.87 0.73 -14.21
N GLY A 89 15.55 -0.43 -14.22
CA GLY A 89 16.19 -0.97 -15.42
C GLY A 89 15.18 -1.30 -16.52
N ILE A 90 14.11 -2.01 -16.18
CA ILE A 90 13.04 -2.34 -17.15
C ILE A 90 12.31 -1.10 -17.60
N TRP A 91 11.98 -0.18 -16.69
CA TRP A 91 11.29 1.08 -17.03
C TRP A 91 11.93 1.82 -18.19
N LYS A 92 13.25 1.94 -18.19
CA LYS A 92 14.01 2.65 -19.25
C LYS A 92 13.84 2.03 -20.65
N THR A 93 13.50 0.76 -20.71
CA THR A 93 13.36 0.00 -21.98
C THR A 93 11.93 -0.12 -22.49
N LEU A 94 10.95 0.36 -21.71
CA LEU A 94 9.54 0.27 -22.06
C LEU A 94 9.16 1.40 -23.04
N PRO A 95 8.29 1.13 -24.03
CA PRO A 95 7.74 2.14 -24.93
C PRO A 95 6.95 3.23 -24.18
N GLU A 96 7.14 4.48 -24.57
CA GLU A 96 6.38 5.62 -24.03
C GLU A 96 5.01 5.77 -24.68
N ARG A 97 4.84 5.20 -25.86
CA ARG A 97 3.57 5.23 -26.62
C ARG A 97 3.07 3.80 -26.81
N GLY A 98 1.76 3.63 -26.75
CA GLY A 98 1.10 2.35 -26.92
C GLY A 98 -0.42 2.49 -26.80
N ARG A 99 -1.12 1.36 -26.82
CA ARG A 99 -2.56 1.28 -26.60
C ARG A 99 -2.85 0.40 -25.39
N SER A 100 -3.91 0.72 -24.67
CA SER A 100 -4.41 -0.07 -23.56
C SER A 100 -5.93 0.01 -23.54
N ALA A 101 -6.58 -1.13 -23.67
CA ALA A 101 -8.03 -1.23 -23.55
C ALA A 101 -8.50 -0.87 -22.13
N TYR A 102 -7.65 -1.02 -21.11
CA TYR A 102 -7.95 -0.53 -19.77
C TYR A 102 -8.15 0.98 -19.75
N LEU A 103 -7.23 1.76 -20.36
CA LEU A 103 -7.33 3.21 -20.44
C LEU A 103 -8.53 3.66 -21.28
N GLU A 104 -8.78 2.97 -22.40
CA GLU A 104 -9.93 3.22 -23.29
C GLU A 104 -11.26 3.01 -22.54
N ARG A 105 -11.40 1.90 -21.80
CA ARG A 105 -12.61 1.63 -20.97
C ARG A 105 -12.81 2.65 -19.86
N LYS A 106 -11.72 3.14 -19.27
CA LYS A 106 -11.76 4.17 -18.20
C LYS A 106 -11.83 5.59 -18.76
N GLN A 107 -11.79 5.75 -20.10
CA GLN A 107 -11.84 7.05 -20.79
C GLN A 107 -10.77 8.04 -20.32
N VAL A 108 -9.58 7.54 -19.99
CA VAL A 108 -8.46 8.36 -19.50
C VAL A 108 -7.25 8.30 -20.41
N THR A 109 -6.47 9.38 -20.43
CA THR A 109 -5.23 9.46 -21.19
C THR A 109 -4.07 8.81 -20.44
N ALA A 110 -3.02 8.44 -21.17
CA ALA A 110 -1.79 7.90 -20.61
C ALA A 110 -0.92 9.03 -20.05
N LEU A 111 -1.01 9.29 -18.75
CA LEU A 111 -0.28 10.34 -18.05
C LEU A 111 0.89 9.76 -17.25
N GLY A 112 2.11 9.90 -17.76
CA GLY A 112 3.32 9.39 -17.11
C GLY A 112 3.47 7.87 -17.10
N LEU A 113 2.74 7.17 -17.96
CA LEU A 113 2.79 5.72 -18.12
C LEU A 113 3.84 5.30 -19.13
N ARG A 114 4.15 4.01 -19.12
CA ARG A 114 4.76 3.28 -20.24
C ARG A 114 3.96 2.02 -20.55
N PHE A 115 4.23 1.45 -21.71
CA PHE A 115 3.47 0.31 -22.23
C PHE A 115 4.33 -0.94 -22.22
N GLY A 116 3.70 -2.10 -22.01
CA GLY A 116 4.38 -3.38 -22.11
C GLY A 116 4.81 -3.67 -23.55
N ARG A 117 5.87 -4.48 -23.71
CA ARG A 117 6.28 -4.94 -25.04
C ARG A 117 5.24 -5.86 -25.69
N LYS A 118 4.48 -6.59 -24.84
CA LYS A 118 3.29 -7.32 -25.29
C LYS A 118 2.10 -6.35 -25.25
N PRO A 119 1.26 -6.30 -26.30
CA PRO A 119 0.01 -5.55 -26.24
C PRO A 119 -0.83 -5.92 -25.03
N GLY A 120 -1.67 -5.00 -24.58
CA GLY A 120 -2.60 -5.27 -23.48
C GLY A 120 -2.06 -4.98 -22.09
N THR A 121 -0.98 -4.22 -21.95
CA THR A 121 -0.48 -3.81 -20.63
C THR A 121 -0.04 -2.35 -20.63
N ALA A 122 -0.50 -1.59 -19.63
CA ALA A 122 0.06 -0.28 -19.28
C ALA A 122 0.76 -0.38 -17.92
N LEU A 123 1.84 0.37 -17.74
CA LEU A 123 2.67 0.32 -16.54
C LEU A 123 2.74 1.68 -15.88
N VAL A 124 2.32 1.75 -14.63
CA VAL A 124 2.40 2.95 -13.79
C VAL A 124 3.67 2.89 -12.94
N PRO A 125 4.59 3.86 -13.03
CA PRO A 125 5.81 3.82 -12.23
C PRO A 125 5.50 4.15 -10.77
N MET A 126 6.00 3.35 -9.84
CA MET A 126 5.94 3.61 -8.40
C MET A 126 7.23 4.31 -7.97
N ARG A 127 7.12 5.53 -7.44
CA ARG A 127 8.27 6.35 -7.04
C ARG A 127 8.27 6.59 -5.53
N ASN A 128 9.44 6.81 -4.97
CA ASN A 128 9.61 7.32 -3.60
C ASN A 128 9.80 8.85 -3.59
N LEU A 129 9.99 9.45 -2.41
CA LEU A 129 10.21 10.89 -2.25
C LEU A 129 11.40 11.47 -3.02
N HIS A 130 12.38 10.64 -3.37
CA HIS A 130 13.54 11.02 -4.17
C HIS A 130 13.35 10.79 -5.67
N ASP A 131 12.12 10.59 -6.12
CA ASP A 131 11.73 10.26 -7.50
C ASP A 131 12.35 8.97 -8.08
N HIS A 132 12.97 8.15 -7.23
CA HIS A 132 13.49 6.86 -7.65
C HIS A 132 12.35 5.87 -7.88
N ILE A 133 12.40 5.13 -8.98
CA ILE A 133 11.47 4.05 -9.25
C ILE A 133 11.76 2.88 -8.31
N VAL A 134 10.79 2.56 -7.46
CA VAL A 134 10.85 1.45 -6.49
C VAL A 134 10.05 0.23 -6.93
N GLY A 135 9.18 0.39 -7.92
CA GLY A 135 8.33 -0.65 -8.49
C GLY A 135 7.50 -0.13 -9.65
N MET A 136 6.58 -0.94 -10.11
CA MET A 136 5.56 -0.60 -11.10
C MET A 136 4.25 -1.29 -10.75
N GLN A 137 3.12 -0.66 -11.06
CA GLN A 137 1.83 -1.33 -11.15
C GLN A 137 1.55 -1.63 -12.63
N ILE A 138 1.25 -2.88 -12.93
CA ILE A 138 0.83 -3.33 -14.24
C ILE A 138 -0.70 -3.24 -14.28
N LEU A 139 -1.24 -2.58 -15.26
CA LEU A 139 -2.67 -2.53 -15.59
C LEU A 139 -2.88 -3.43 -16.80
N PHE A 140 -3.72 -4.43 -16.67
CA PHE A 140 -4.02 -5.37 -17.74
C PHE A 140 -5.28 -4.96 -18.49
N ASP A 141 -5.28 -5.15 -19.82
CA ASP A 141 -6.46 -4.95 -20.64
C ASP A 141 -7.54 -5.97 -20.32
N GLU A 142 -7.15 -7.23 -20.09
CA GLU A 142 -7.98 -8.32 -19.58
C GLU A 142 -7.36 -8.88 -18.30
N PRO A 143 -8.18 -9.40 -17.37
CA PRO A 143 -7.65 -10.03 -16.16
C PRO A 143 -6.60 -11.09 -16.48
N ASP A 144 -5.56 -11.16 -15.66
CA ASP A 144 -4.51 -12.17 -15.81
C ASP A 144 -4.99 -13.59 -15.43
N ALA A 145 -4.10 -14.58 -15.48
CA ALA A 145 -4.42 -15.97 -15.18
C ALA A 145 -4.97 -16.21 -13.75
N ASP A 146 -4.72 -15.28 -12.83
CA ASP A 146 -5.26 -15.29 -11.46
C ASP A 146 -6.54 -14.45 -11.33
N GLY A 147 -7.08 -13.91 -12.44
CA GLY A 147 -8.27 -13.07 -12.47
C GLY A 147 -8.03 -11.62 -12.00
N LEU A 148 -6.79 -11.17 -11.95
CA LEU A 148 -6.43 -9.83 -11.48
C LEU A 148 -6.30 -8.85 -12.65
N SER A 149 -6.98 -7.72 -12.56
CA SER A 149 -6.85 -6.60 -13.52
C SER A 149 -5.60 -5.73 -13.28
N LYS A 150 -4.97 -5.85 -12.12
CA LYS A 150 -3.80 -5.06 -11.71
C LYS A 150 -2.82 -5.94 -10.94
N ARG A 151 -1.50 -5.70 -11.12
CA ARG A 151 -0.47 -6.42 -10.37
C ARG A 151 0.72 -5.51 -10.07
N TYR A 152 1.31 -5.68 -8.90
CA TYR A 152 2.55 -5.00 -8.53
C TYR A 152 3.77 -5.80 -8.97
N TRP A 153 4.78 -5.12 -9.53
CA TRP A 153 6.00 -5.74 -10.02
C TRP A 153 7.23 -4.86 -9.75
N PRO A 154 8.41 -5.43 -9.45
CA PRO A 154 8.68 -6.85 -9.22
C PRO A 154 8.28 -7.28 -7.80
N PRO A 155 8.20 -8.60 -7.52
CA PRO A 155 7.99 -9.10 -6.16
C PRO A 155 9.03 -8.55 -5.20
N GLY A 156 8.58 -8.09 -4.02
CA GLY A 156 9.43 -7.47 -3.01
C GLY A 156 9.73 -6.00 -3.21
N LEU A 157 8.97 -5.32 -4.06
CA LEU A 157 9.02 -3.86 -4.15
C LEU A 157 8.59 -3.20 -2.83
N GLN A 158 9.00 -1.96 -2.63
CA GLN A 158 8.50 -1.10 -1.55
C GLN A 158 7.23 -0.41 -2.01
N LYS A 159 6.07 -0.87 -1.50
CA LYS A 159 4.79 -0.24 -1.82
C LYS A 159 4.47 0.93 -0.88
N GLU A 160 4.74 0.75 0.41
CA GLU A 160 4.46 1.77 1.43
C GLU A 160 5.17 3.09 1.12
N GLY A 161 4.40 4.17 1.06
CA GLY A 161 4.89 5.50 0.71
C GLY A 161 5.26 5.70 -0.76
N ALA A 162 5.12 4.68 -1.61
CA ALA A 162 5.34 4.83 -3.04
C ALA A 162 4.12 5.47 -3.72
N PHE A 163 4.36 6.34 -4.69
CA PHE A 163 3.33 7.11 -5.37
C PHE A 163 3.63 7.27 -6.87
N HIS A 164 2.63 7.70 -7.62
CA HIS A 164 2.77 8.25 -8.97
C HIS A 164 2.20 9.66 -9.00
N LEU A 165 2.93 10.60 -9.59
CA LEU A 165 2.52 11.97 -9.73
C LEU A 165 2.02 12.21 -11.15
N ILE A 166 0.82 12.76 -11.28
CA ILE A 166 0.18 13.14 -12.54
C ILE A 166 0.10 14.66 -12.61
N GLY A 167 0.53 15.22 -13.75
CA GLY A 167 0.57 16.66 -13.98
C GLY A 167 1.84 17.33 -13.47
N PRO A 168 1.90 18.67 -13.56
CA PRO A 168 3.03 19.47 -13.10
C PRO A 168 3.12 19.47 -11.57
N HIS A 169 4.27 19.88 -11.05
CA HIS A 169 4.39 20.19 -9.62
C HIS A 169 3.46 21.36 -9.25
N PRO A 170 2.83 21.35 -8.05
CA PRO A 170 1.86 22.37 -7.68
C PRO A 170 2.53 23.73 -7.50
N GLU A 171 1.95 24.75 -8.10
CA GLU A 171 2.35 26.15 -7.90
C GLU A 171 1.90 26.67 -6.52
N PRO A 172 2.51 27.78 -6.01
CA PRO A 172 2.05 28.40 -4.76
C PRO A 172 0.56 28.70 -4.75
N GLY A 173 -0.16 28.17 -3.75
CA GLY A 173 -1.61 28.32 -3.61
C GLY A 173 -2.45 27.22 -4.26
N GLU A 174 -1.87 26.39 -5.10
CA GLU A 174 -2.59 25.26 -5.68
C GLU A 174 -2.73 24.09 -4.71
N ALA A 175 -3.86 23.42 -4.80
CA ALA A 175 -4.12 22.19 -4.08
C ALA A 175 -3.45 20.98 -4.74
N VAL A 176 -3.09 19.99 -3.92
CA VAL A 176 -2.64 18.68 -4.37
C VAL A 176 -3.73 17.67 -4.09
N LEU A 177 -4.19 16.98 -5.12
CA LEU A 177 -5.20 15.94 -4.99
C LEU A 177 -4.50 14.59 -4.73
N LEU A 178 -5.06 13.77 -3.84
CA LEU A 178 -4.56 12.42 -3.56
C LEU A 178 -5.70 11.44 -3.77
N CYS A 179 -5.43 10.34 -4.49
CA CYS A 179 -6.41 9.29 -4.75
C CYS A 179 -5.77 7.90 -4.71
N GLU A 180 -6.59 6.87 -4.74
CA GLU A 180 -6.13 5.48 -4.72
C GLU A 180 -5.67 5.01 -6.09
N GLY A 181 -6.55 5.09 -7.08
CA GLY A 181 -6.37 4.47 -8.38
C GLY A 181 -5.77 5.38 -9.44
N TYR A 182 -5.06 4.78 -10.42
CA TYR A 182 -4.53 5.54 -11.55
C TYR A 182 -5.64 6.19 -12.39
N ALA A 183 -6.72 5.45 -12.68
CA ALA A 183 -7.80 5.98 -13.52
C ALA A 183 -8.47 7.18 -12.84
N THR A 184 -8.81 7.08 -11.56
CA THR A 184 -9.34 8.17 -10.72
C THR A 184 -8.40 9.38 -10.77
N GLY A 185 -7.08 9.13 -10.58
CA GLY A 185 -6.09 10.21 -10.64
C GLY A 185 -5.98 10.87 -12.01
N ALA A 186 -6.06 10.10 -13.08
CA ALA A 186 -6.05 10.65 -14.44
C ALA A 186 -7.31 11.46 -14.73
N SER A 187 -8.50 10.97 -14.33
CA SER A 187 -9.76 11.70 -14.44
C SER A 187 -9.74 13.03 -13.68
N LEU A 188 -9.26 13.00 -12.44
CA LEU A 188 -9.12 14.21 -11.60
C LEU A 188 -8.20 15.25 -12.26
N HIS A 189 -7.05 14.80 -12.78
CA HIS A 189 -6.14 15.71 -13.48
C HIS A 189 -6.75 16.27 -14.76
N MET A 190 -7.37 15.41 -15.58
CA MET A 190 -8.03 15.85 -16.82
C MET A 190 -9.15 16.87 -16.56
N ALA A 191 -9.86 16.74 -15.46
CA ALA A 191 -10.96 17.65 -15.09
C ALA A 191 -10.48 18.97 -14.47
N THR A 192 -9.37 18.95 -13.73
CA THR A 192 -8.96 20.10 -12.90
C THR A 192 -7.67 20.78 -13.35
N GLY A 193 -6.81 20.07 -14.07
CA GLY A 193 -5.43 20.49 -14.38
C GLY A 193 -4.48 20.44 -13.19
N LEU A 194 -4.98 20.14 -11.97
CA LEU A 194 -4.18 20.13 -10.73
C LEU A 194 -3.21 18.95 -10.67
N CYS A 195 -2.19 19.10 -9.84
CA CYS A 195 -1.30 18.00 -9.46
C CYS A 195 -2.07 16.90 -8.72
N VAL A 196 -1.98 15.67 -9.20
CA VAL A 196 -2.63 14.51 -8.57
C VAL A 196 -1.58 13.46 -8.19
N VAL A 197 -1.71 12.92 -7.00
CA VAL A 197 -0.85 11.89 -6.43
C VAL A 197 -1.64 10.60 -6.27
N VAL A 198 -1.25 9.58 -7.00
CA VAL A 198 -1.86 8.24 -6.94
C VAL A 198 -1.13 7.41 -5.88
N ALA A 199 -1.86 6.90 -4.90
CA ALA A 199 -1.33 6.12 -3.78
C ALA A 199 -1.44 4.60 -3.99
N TYR A 200 -2.10 4.14 -5.05
CA TYR A 200 -2.30 2.75 -5.48
C TYR A 200 -3.33 1.93 -4.69
N ASP A 201 -3.55 2.22 -3.43
CA ASP A 201 -4.63 1.64 -2.60
C ASP A 201 -4.91 2.50 -1.36
N ALA A 202 -6.07 2.25 -0.71
CA ALA A 202 -6.53 2.97 0.47
C ALA A 202 -5.52 2.94 1.63
N GLY A 203 -4.88 1.80 1.88
CA GLY A 203 -3.92 1.65 2.98
C GLY A 203 -2.65 2.49 2.80
N ASN A 204 -2.32 2.86 1.56
CA ASN A 204 -1.16 3.67 1.23
C ASN A 204 -1.45 5.19 1.20
N LEU A 205 -2.70 5.62 1.31
CA LEU A 205 -3.05 7.05 1.34
C LEU A 205 -2.35 7.81 2.48
N LEU A 206 -2.32 7.25 3.69
CA LEU A 206 -1.66 7.88 4.83
C LEU A 206 -0.13 7.95 4.69
N PRO A 207 0.60 6.88 4.38
CA PRO A 207 2.03 6.96 4.10
C PRO A 207 2.38 7.94 3.00
N VAL A 208 1.64 7.93 1.88
CA VAL A 208 1.83 8.87 0.77
C VAL A 208 1.50 10.30 1.19
N GLY A 209 0.40 10.53 1.91
CA GLY A 209 0.04 11.84 2.41
C GLY A 209 1.12 12.46 3.31
N LYS A 210 1.73 11.66 4.19
CA LYS A 210 2.89 12.10 5.00
C LYS A 210 4.08 12.46 4.13
N ALA A 211 4.41 11.64 3.15
CA ALA A 211 5.48 11.88 2.19
C ALA A 211 5.23 13.16 1.37
N MET A 212 4.00 13.40 0.94
CA MET A 212 3.63 14.62 0.22
C MET A 212 3.66 15.86 1.13
N ARG A 213 3.31 15.74 2.41
CA ARG A 213 3.45 16.85 3.36
C ARG A 213 4.91 17.26 3.55
N GLU A 214 5.84 16.32 3.54
CA GLU A 214 7.28 16.59 3.55
C GLU A 214 7.75 17.27 2.26
N ARG A 215 7.28 16.76 1.09
CA ARG A 215 7.67 17.27 -0.23
C ARG A 215 7.08 18.65 -0.52
N TYR A 216 5.84 18.90 -0.10
CA TYR A 216 5.09 20.13 -0.37
C TYR A 216 4.56 20.76 0.93
N PRO A 217 5.44 21.27 1.79
CA PRO A 217 5.00 21.91 3.03
C PRO A 217 4.12 23.12 2.74
N GLY A 218 3.05 23.29 3.52
CA GLY A 218 2.12 24.41 3.38
C GLY A 218 1.08 24.30 2.23
N ARG A 219 1.12 23.25 1.39
CA ARG A 219 0.10 23.06 0.36
C ARG A 219 -1.20 22.52 0.96
N GLN A 220 -2.31 22.87 0.34
CA GLN A 220 -3.59 22.24 0.63
C GLN A 220 -3.62 20.84 0.01
N PHE A 221 -4.00 19.83 0.79
CA PHE A 221 -4.22 18.46 0.31
C PHE A 221 -5.70 18.12 0.34
N VAL A 222 -6.18 17.53 -0.76
CA VAL A 222 -7.54 17.02 -0.86
C VAL A 222 -7.48 15.53 -1.19
N PHE A 223 -7.95 14.70 -0.28
CA PHE A 223 -8.04 13.26 -0.46
C PHE A 223 -9.36 12.92 -1.18
N CYS A 224 -9.24 12.47 -2.42
CA CYS A 224 -10.37 12.04 -3.25
C CYS A 224 -10.58 10.54 -3.01
N ALA A 225 -11.53 10.21 -2.15
CA ALA A 225 -11.79 8.84 -1.71
C ALA A 225 -12.60 8.07 -2.76
N ASP A 226 -12.29 6.81 -2.93
CA ASP A 226 -13.20 5.87 -3.57
C ASP A 226 -14.38 5.58 -2.62
N ASP A 227 -15.57 5.35 -3.17
CA ASP A 227 -16.77 5.05 -2.40
C ASP A 227 -17.15 3.57 -2.51
N ASP A 228 -16.51 2.76 -1.68
CA ASP A 228 -16.68 1.30 -1.60
C ASP A 228 -17.99 0.88 -0.91
N TRP A 229 -19.11 1.50 -1.26
CA TRP A 229 -20.40 1.43 -0.57
C TRP A 229 -21.02 0.03 -0.43
N LYS A 230 -20.60 -0.94 -1.26
CA LYS A 230 -21.03 -2.35 -1.17
C LYS A 230 -20.13 -3.23 -0.34
N THR A 231 -19.03 -2.70 0.15
CA THR A 231 -18.07 -3.49 0.92
C THR A 231 -18.62 -3.73 2.33
N THR A 232 -18.38 -4.92 2.86
CA THR A 232 -18.69 -5.28 4.23
C THR A 232 -17.45 -5.68 4.99
N ASN A 233 -17.44 -5.44 6.30
CA ASN A 233 -16.38 -5.89 7.17
C ASN A 233 -16.49 -7.42 7.43
N VAL A 234 -15.55 -7.96 8.20
CA VAL A 234 -15.51 -9.41 8.56
C VAL A 234 -16.75 -9.91 9.34
N LYS A 235 -17.58 -9.01 9.85
CA LYS A 235 -18.83 -9.31 10.54
C LYS A 235 -20.05 -9.20 9.61
N GLY A 236 -19.87 -8.82 8.35
CA GLY A 236 -20.94 -8.57 7.39
C GLY A 236 -21.63 -7.21 7.54
N GLU A 237 -21.09 -6.30 8.34
CA GLU A 237 -21.62 -4.95 8.52
C GLU A 237 -21.13 -4.03 7.37
N PRO A 238 -21.95 -3.07 6.89
CA PRO A 238 -21.52 -2.12 5.89
C PRO A 238 -20.20 -1.43 6.30
N TRP A 239 -19.25 -1.38 5.38
CA TRP A 239 -17.95 -0.78 5.62
C TRP A 239 -17.39 -0.16 4.34
N ASN A 240 -16.94 1.08 4.45
CA ASN A 240 -16.37 1.82 3.32
C ASN A 240 -14.88 2.13 3.57
N PRO A 241 -13.99 1.20 3.21
CA PRO A 241 -12.57 1.36 3.49
C PRO A 241 -11.93 2.54 2.74
N GLY A 242 -12.35 2.85 1.52
CA GLY A 242 -11.87 4.00 0.76
C GLY A 242 -12.13 5.31 1.51
N GLN A 243 -13.37 5.55 1.92
CA GLN A 243 -13.72 6.74 2.69
C GLN A 243 -13.01 6.79 4.05
N GLU A 244 -13.03 5.69 4.82
CA GLU A 244 -12.39 5.65 6.15
C GLU A 244 -10.91 6.00 6.08
N LYS A 245 -10.18 5.41 5.12
CA LYS A 245 -8.73 5.62 4.98
C LYS A 245 -8.40 7.03 4.49
N ALA A 246 -9.17 7.56 3.54
CA ALA A 246 -8.98 8.91 3.04
C ALA A 246 -9.24 9.96 4.15
N VAL A 247 -10.33 9.82 4.92
CA VAL A 247 -10.64 10.69 6.06
C VAL A 247 -9.54 10.63 7.11
N ASN A 248 -9.08 9.43 7.48
CA ASN A 248 -8.00 9.27 8.44
C ASN A 248 -6.70 9.92 7.94
N ALA A 249 -6.32 9.68 6.69
CA ALA A 249 -5.13 10.27 6.10
C ALA A 249 -5.21 11.80 6.07
N ALA A 250 -6.34 12.36 5.62
CA ALA A 250 -6.58 13.80 5.59
C ALA A 250 -6.42 14.45 6.98
N ARG A 251 -7.07 13.87 8.01
CA ARG A 251 -6.97 14.36 9.39
C ARG A 251 -5.54 14.37 9.91
N VAL A 252 -4.78 13.28 9.67
CA VAL A 252 -3.41 13.16 10.17
C VAL A 252 -2.45 14.15 9.52
N VAL A 253 -2.63 14.43 8.23
CA VAL A 253 -1.73 15.35 7.51
C VAL A 253 -2.23 16.79 7.42
N GLY A 254 -3.40 17.09 8.01
CA GLY A 254 -3.99 18.43 7.97
C GLY A 254 -4.49 18.79 6.56
N GLY A 255 -5.22 17.90 5.92
CA GLY A 255 -5.90 18.07 4.64
C GLY A 255 -7.42 18.01 4.76
N SER A 256 -8.09 18.08 3.62
CA SER A 256 -9.53 17.85 3.46
C SER A 256 -9.78 16.56 2.67
N TRP A 257 -11.04 16.17 2.54
CA TRP A 257 -11.45 14.98 1.78
C TRP A 257 -12.75 15.22 1.04
N VAL A 258 -12.90 14.51 -0.07
CA VAL A 258 -14.12 14.46 -0.87
C VAL A 258 -14.35 13.03 -1.33
N TRP A 259 -15.57 12.67 -1.65
CA TRP A 259 -15.95 11.43 -2.34
C TRP A 259 -17.03 11.73 -3.38
N PRO A 260 -17.19 10.86 -4.39
CA PRO A 260 -18.18 11.09 -5.43
C PRO A 260 -19.60 11.04 -4.86
N VAL A 261 -20.45 11.95 -5.33
CA VAL A 261 -21.89 11.97 -5.03
C VAL A 261 -22.60 11.62 -6.34
N PHE A 262 -23.48 10.65 -6.28
CA PHE A 262 -24.25 10.19 -7.43
C PHE A 262 -25.72 10.57 -7.27
N ASP A 263 -26.27 11.23 -8.28
CA ASP A 263 -27.69 11.55 -8.34
C ASP A 263 -28.48 10.38 -8.93
N GLY A 264 -29.51 9.89 -8.22
CA GLY A 264 -30.39 8.79 -8.66
C GLY A 264 -29.84 7.40 -8.37
N GLU A 265 -30.33 6.40 -9.16
CA GLU A 265 -29.89 5.02 -9.03
C GLU A 265 -28.44 4.86 -9.49
N ARG A 266 -27.63 4.29 -8.61
CA ARG A 266 -26.21 4.10 -8.82
C ARG A 266 -25.91 2.74 -9.44
N ASP A 267 -25.17 2.71 -10.55
CA ASP A 267 -24.64 1.45 -11.10
C ASP A 267 -23.71 0.78 -10.09
N ASP A 268 -23.82 -0.52 -9.96
CA ASP A 268 -23.03 -1.36 -9.05
C ASP A 268 -21.51 -1.23 -9.25
N LYS A 269 -21.09 -0.78 -10.42
CA LYS A 269 -19.69 -0.63 -10.82
C LYS A 269 -19.12 0.76 -10.54
N TRP A 270 -19.95 1.71 -10.13
CA TRP A 270 -19.52 3.08 -9.86
C TRP A 270 -19.01 3.21 -8.42
N THR A 271 -17.72 3.29 -8.26
CA THR A 271 -17.02 3.46 -6.97
C THR A 271 -16.19 4.74 -6.92
N ASP A 272 -15.88 5.32 -8.09
CA ASP A 272 -15.00 6.47 -8.28
C ASP A 272 -15.47 7.36 -9.47
#